data_da1466ed4de981c7d149815fbeeae3f9
#
_entry.id   da1466ed4de981c7d149815fbeeae3f9
#
_cell.length_a   1.000
_cell.length_b   1.000
_cell.length_c   1.000
_cell.angle_alpha   90.00
_cell.angle_beta   90.00
_cell.angle_gamma   90.00
#
_symmetry.space_group_name_H-M   'P 1'
#
loop_
_entity.id
_entity.type
_entity.pdbx_description
1 polymer ?
#
loop_
_entity_poly.entity_id
_entity_poly.type
_entity_poly.pdbx_seq_one_letter_code
_entity_poly.pdbx_strand_id
1 'polypeptide(L)'
;VMGLGVLGERVAKALQVFDFPVNGYSRSPKQIEGVRSFFGASQFHDFLQASRILVNLMPLTPETENILNKETLSRLQAGGYLINVARGKHLVEEDLLALIDSGHLAGATLDVFRTEPLPVEHPFWRHPKITVTPHTSARTLREESIAQIVGKILALQRGEAIRGVVDHQRGY
;
A
#
# COMPACT_ATOMS: atom_id res chain seq x y z
N VAL A 1 7.20 -1.39 -3.97
CA VAL A 1 5.95 -0.64 -3.80
C VAL A 1 4.82 -1.42 -4.46
N MET A 2 3.84 -1.84 -3.69
CA MET A 2 2.66 -2.60 -4.13
C MET A 2 1.49 -1.64 -4.33
N GLY A 3 1.08 -1.42 -5.59
CA GLY A 3 0.10 -0.41 -5.99
C GLY A 3 0.75 0.84 -6.59
N LEU A 4 0.99 0.83 -7.91
CA LEU A 4 1.56 1.95 -8.66
C LEU A 4 0.48 2.91 -9.21
N GLY A 5 -0.50 3.30 -8.37
CA GLY A 5 -1.39 4.41 -8.66
C GLY A 5 -0.67 5.76 -8.55
N VAL A 6 -1.40 6.86 -8.53
CA VAL A 6 -0.83 8.22 -8.43
C VAL A 6 0.08 8.36 -7.21
N LEU A 7 -0.34 7.84 -6.04
CA LEU A 7 0.45 7.90 -4.82
C LEU A 7 1.65 6.95 -4.89
N GLY A 8 1.44 5.70 -5.32
CA GLY A 8 2.50 4.70 -5.38
C GLY A 8 3.63 5.07 -6.35
N GLU A 9 3.31 5.69 -7.48
CA GLU A 9 4.32 6.23 -8.39
C GLU A 9 5.16 7.33 -7.74
N ARG A 10 4.53 8.25 -7.00
CA ARG A 10 5.24 9.30 -6.28
C ARG A 10 6.14 8.74 -5.18
N VAL A 11 5.66 7.74 -4.44
CA VAL A 11 6.46 7.05 -3.41
C VAL A 11 7.64 6.32 -4.06
N ALA A 12 7.42 5.62 -5.16
CA ALA A 12 8.50 4.93 -5.89
C ALA A 12 9.58 5.91 -6.35
N LYS A 13 9.19 7.04 -6.95
CA LYS A 13 10.13 8.10 -7.35
C LYS A 13 10.87 8.74 -6.17
N ALA A 14 10.17 8.99 -5.05
CA ALA A 14 10.80 9.53 -3.86
C ALA A 14 11.85 8.59 -3.27
N LEU A 15 11.58 7.28 -3.24
CA LEU A 15 12.54 6.28 -2.77
C LEU A 15 13.81 6.24 -3.62
N GLN A 16 13.71 6.47 -4.93
CA GLN A 16 14.87 6.55 -5.81
C GLN A 16 15.79 7.74 -5.51
N VAL A 17 15.25 8.86 -5.02
CA VAL A 17 16.04 10.02 -4.60
C VAL A 17 17.00 9.66 -3.45
N PHE A 18 16.65 8.64 -2.67
CA PHE A 18 17.48 8.11 -1.58
C PHE A 18 18.27 6.86 -2.02
N ASP A 19 18.45 6.63 -3.31
CA ASP A 19 19.21 5.52 -3.90
C ASP A 19 18.68 4.12 -3.55
N PHE A 20 17.41 4.00 -3.18
CA PHE A 20 16.79 2.68 -3.00
C PHE A 20 16.52 2.02 -4.37
N PRO A 21 16.93 0.75 -4.58
CA PRO A 21 16.43 -0.03 -5.70
C PRO A 21 14.95 -0.30 -5.52
N VAL A 22 14.12 0.14 -6.48
CA VAL A 22 12.66 0.08 -6.35
C VAL A 22 12.06 -0.95 -7.28
N ASN A 23 11.35 -1.92 -6.69
CA ASN A 23 10.41 -2.80 -7.39
C ASN A 23 9.00 -2.22 -7.27
N GLY A 24 8.24 -2.21 -8.36
CA GLY A 24 6.87 -1.74 -8.37
C GLY A 24 5.91 -2.81 -8.90
N TYR A 25 4.74 -2.95 -8.27
CA TYR A 25 3.70 -3.87 -8.70
C TYR A 25 2.38 -3.16 -8.98
N SER A 26 1.73 -3.54 -10.08
CA SER A 26 0.42 -3.02 -10.49
C SER A 26 -0.39 -4.08 -11.23
N ARG A 27 -1.72 -3.88 -11.32
CA ARG A 27 -2.60 -4.80 -12.06
C ARG A 27 -2.29 -4.83 -13.57
N SER A 28 -2.02 -3.67 -14.15
CA SER A 28 -1.69 -3.50 -15.57
C SER A 28 -0.26 -3.02 -15.75
N PRO A 29 0.37 -3.24 -16.91
CA PRO A 29 1.72 -2.78 -17.18
C PRO A 29 1.89 -1.27 -16.91
N LYS A 30 2.98 -0.93 -16.24
CA LYS A 30 3.42 0.46 -16.05
C LYS A 30 4.91 0.56 -16.28
N GLN A 31 5.32 1.66 -16.90
CA GLN A 31 6.72 2.01 -17.07
C GLN A 31 7.00 3.27 -16.25
N ILE A 32 7.86 3.14 -15.26
CA ILE A 32 8.34 4.23 -14.42
C ILE A 32 9.85 4.16 -14.46
N GLU A 33 10.49 5.24 -14.88
CA GLU A 33 11.93 5.32 -14.99
C GLU A 33 12.62 4.91 -13.68
N GLY A 34 13.62 4.04 -13.77
CA GLY A 34 14.37 3.53 -12.63
C GLY A 34 13.61 2.55 -11.73
N VAL A 35 12.35 2.19 -12.04
CA VAL A 35 11.56 1.20 -11.29
C VAL A 35 11.49 -0.11 -12.05
N ARG A 36 11.91 -1.22 -11.43
CA ARG A 36 11.66 -2.55 -11.98
C ARG A 36 10.17 -2.89 -11.79
N SER A 37 9.41 -2.87 -12.88
CA SER A 37 7.97 -3.03 -12.84
C SER A 37 7.54 -4.49 -13.02
N PHE A 38 6.59 -4.93 -12.19
CA PHE A 38 5.90 -6.21 -12.26
C PHE A 38 4.40 -5.95 -12.40
N PHE A 39 3.68 -6.82 -13.09
CA PHE A 39 2.25 -6.63 -13.27
C PHE A 39 1.47 -7.95 -13.40
N GLY A 40 0.19 -7.88 -13.08
CA GLY A 40 -0.73 -9.01 -13.19
C GLY A 40 -0.44 -10.15 -12.20
N ALA A 41 -1.36 -11.10 -12.11
CA ALA A 41 -1.27 -12.19 -11.14
C ALA A 41 -0.02 -13.08 -11.34
N SER A 42 0.39 -13.30 -12.59
CA SER A 42 1.53 -14.17 -12.91
C SER A 42 2.89 -13.65 -12.37
N GLN A 43 3.05 -12.33 -12.22
CA GLN A 43 4.30 -11.74 -11.75
C GLN A 43 4.25 -11.32 -10.27
N PHE A 44 3.14 -11.57 -9.58
CA PHE A 44 2.99 -11.14 -8.19
C PHE A 44 3.99 -11.83 -7.25
N HIS A 45 4.18 -13.13 -7.42
CA HIS A 45 5.15 -13.87 -6.62
C HIS A 45 6.59 -13.44 -6.88
N ASP A 46 6.96 -13.21 -8.13
CA ASP A 46 8.31 -12.74 -8.50
C ASP A 46 8.59 -11.35 -7.91
N PHE A 47 7.56 -10.48 -7.92
CA PHE A 47 7.64 -9.18 -7.25
C PHE A 47 7.93 -9.30 -5.74
N LEU A 48 7.22 -10.20 -5.05
CA LEU A 48 7.42 -10.41 -3.61
C LEU A 48 8.81 -10.97 -3.31
N GLN A 49 9.26 -11.98 -4.06
CA GLN A 49 10.59 -12.59 -3.90
C GLN A 49 11.74 -11.61 -4.20
N ALA A 50 11.53 -10.67 -5.12
CA ALA A 50 12.50 -9.63 -5.42
C ALA A 50 12.53 -8.51 -4.37
N SER A 51 11.59 -8.50 -3.41
CA SER A 51 11.39 -7.40 -2.46
C SER A 51 11.78 -7.80 -1.04
N ARG A 52 12.49 -6.92 -0.34
CA ARG A 52 12.79 -7.05 1.08
C ARG A 52 11.87 -6.17 1.92
N ILE A 53 11.59 -4.95 1.48
CA ILE A 53 10.67 -4.03 2.14
C ILE A 53 9.44 -3.92 1.23
N LEU A 54 8.26 -4.24 1.77
CA LEU A 54 6.99 -4.16 1.06
C LEU A 54 6.18 -2.97 1.56
N VAL A 55 5.98 -1.98 0.68
CA VAL A 55 5.09 -0.83 0.95
C VAL A 55 3.76 -1.06 0.24
N ASN A 56 2.68 -1.26 0.99
CA ASN A 56 1.34 -1.44 0.46
C ASN A 56 0.61 -0.11 0.29
N LEU A 57 0.22 0.18 -0.95
CA LEU A 57 -0.54 1.36 -1.38
C LEU A 57 -1.70 0.99 -2.31
N MET A 58 -2.13 -0.29 -2.30
CA MET A 58 -3.22 -0.76 -3.14
C MET A 58 -4.59 -0.26 -2.66
N PRO A 59 -5.56 -0.10 -3.58
CA PRO A 59 -6.95 0.07 -3.19
C PRO A 59 -7.49 -1.23 -2.60
N LEU A 60 -8.42 -1.10 -1.65
CA LEU A 60 -9.15 -2.26 -1.12
C LEU A 60 -10.26 -2.65 -2.09
N THR A 61 -10.19 -3.86 -2.58
CA THR A 61 -11.19 -4.51 -3.44
C THR A 61 -11.40 -5.94 -2.95
N PRO A 62 -12.44 -6.65 -3.42
CA PRO A 62 -12.60 -8.07 -3.08
C PRO A 62 -11.35 -8.92 -3.38
N GLU A 63 -10.60 -8.61 -4.44
CA GLU A 63 -9.40 -9.34 -4.85
C GLU A 63 -8.17 -9.00 -4.01
N THR A 64 -8.16 -7.84 -3.34
CA THR A 64 -7.04 -7.38 -2.52
C THR A 64 -7.29 -7.54 -1.02
N GLU A 65 -8.50 -7.88 -0.61
CA GLU A 65 -8.79 -8.22 0.79
C GLU A 65 -7.99 -9.47 1.18
N ASN A 66 -7.34 -9.41 2.35
CA ASN A 66 -6.47 -10.48 2.86
C ASN A 66 -5.28 -10.87 1.95
N ILE A 67 -4.89 -10.00 1.03
CA ILE A 67 -3.74 -10.28 0.14
C ILE A 67 -2.41 -10.36 0.89
N LEU A 68 -2.28 -9.68 2.02
CA LEU A 68 -1.14 -9.73 2.91
C LEU A 68 -1.35 -10.82 3.98
N ASN A 69 -1.22 -12.07 3.57
CA ASN A 69 -1.37 -13.27 4.39
C ASN A 69 -0.05 -14.05 4.48
N LYS A 70 -0.07 -15.17 5.20
CA LYS A 70 1.11 -16.02 5.40
C LYS A 70 1.74 -16.47 4.08
N GLU A 71 0.93 -16.87 3.09
CA GLU A 71 1.45 -17.34 1.80
C GLU A 71 2.22 -16.23 1.08
N THR A 72 1.64 -15.05 0.98
CA THR A 72 2.23 -13.91 0.25
C THR A 72 3.39 -13.27 1.00
N LEU A 73 3.24 -13.05 2.31
CA LEU A 73 4.28 -12.44 3.12
C LEU A 73 5.51 -13.33 3.32
N SER A 74 5.34 -14.67 3.33
CA SER A 74 6.48 -15.59 3.40
C SER A 74 7.34 -15.61 2.13
N ARG A 75 6.86 -15.04 1.03
CA ARG A 75 7.65 -14.91 -0.22
C ARG A 75 8.60 -13.72 -0.22
N LEU A 76 8.44 -12.78 0.71
CA LEU A 76 9.43 -11.72 0.90
C LEU A 76 10.78 -12.34 1.30
N GLN A 77 11.85 -11.65 0.98
CA GLN A 77 13.18 -12.07 1.41
C GLN A 77 13.25 -12.19 2.94
N ALA A 78 14.05 -13.13 3.44
CA ALA A 78 14.26 -13.30 4.87
C ALA A 78 14.73 -12.00 5.54
N GLY A 79 14.18 -11.69 6.71
CA GLY A 79 14.34 -10.40 7.34
C GLY A 79 13.60 -9.26 6.63
N GLY A 80 12.57 -9.60 5.86
CA GLY A 80 11.71 -8.64 5.19
C GLY A 80 10.93 -7.74 6.16
N TYR A 81 10.40 -6.64 5.67
CA TYR A 81 9.66 -5.66 6.46
C TYR A 81 8.39 -5.21 5.74
N LEU A 82 7.27 -5.17 6.44
CA LEU A 82 5.99 -4.69 5.90
C LEU A 82 5.71 -3.25 6.33
N ILE A 83 5.31 -2.41 5.39
CA ILE A 83 4.74 -1.09 5.63
C ILE A 83 3.34 -1.07 5.01
N ASN A 84 2.30 -1.07 5.86
CA ASN A 84 0.91 -0.99 5.38
C ASN A 84 0.33 0.40 5.71
N VAL A 85 0.20 1.20 4.67
CA VAL A 85 -0.38 2.56 4.72
C VAL A 85 -1.59 2.69 3.78
N ALA A 86 -2.17 1.55 3.39
CA ALA A 86 -3.32 1.48 2.49
C ALA A 86 -4.64 1.27 3.25
N ARG A 87 -4.99 0.00 3.53
CA ARG A 87 -6.18 -0.36 4.33
C ARG A 87 -5.88 -1.57 5.20
N GLY A 88 -6.45 -1.62 6.41
CA GLY A 88 -6.23 -2.71 7.36
C GLY A 88 -6.73 -4.06 6.87
N LYS A 89 -7.84 -4.10 6.14
CA LYS A 89 -8.40 -5.34 5.57
C LYS A 89 -7.53 -6.03 4.52
N HIS A 90 -6.46 -5.40 4.04
CA HIS A 90 -5.47 -6.12 3.23
C HIS A 90 -4.71 -7.16 4.03
N LEU A 91 -4.57 -6.99 5.35
CA LEU A 91 -3.71 -7.77 6.20
C LEU A 91 -4.49 -8.84 6.99
N VAL A 92 -3.95 -10.05 7.02
CA VAL A 92 -4.28 -11.09 7.99
C VAL A 92 -3.33 -10.92 9.18
N GLU A 93 -3.84 -10.38 10.28
CA GLU A 93 -3.04 -9.88 11.40
C GLU A 93 -2.30 -11.00 12.14
N GLU A 94 -2.95 -12.15 12.29
CA GLU A 94 -2.37 -13.35 12.93
C GLU A 94 -1.21 -13.92 12.11
N ASP A 95 -1.31 -13.89 10.78
CA ASP A 95 -0.26 -14.34 9.87
C ASP A 95 0.99 -13.45 9.97
N LEU A 96 0.79 -12.14 10.06
CA LEU A 96 1.88 -11.18 10.25
C LEU A 96 2.61 -11.46 11.58
N LEU A 97 1.88 -11.60 12.69
CA LEU A 97 2.46 -11.91 14.00
C LEU A 97 3.29 -13.18 13.92
N ALA A 98 2.73 -14.25 13.37
CA ALA A 98 3.43 -15.53 13.24
C ALA A 98 4.73 -15.42 12.44
N LEU A 99 4.75 -14.63 11.35
CA LEU A 99 5.94 -14.43 10.53
C LEU A 99 7.00 -13.55 11.19
N ILE A 100 6.60 -12.59 12.01
CA ILE A 100 7.54 -11.78 12.79
C ILE A 100 8.11 -12.58 13.96
N ASP A 101 7.29 -13.37 14.66
CA ASP A 101 7.70 -14.20 15.78
C ASP A 101 8.65 -15.32 15.36
N SER A 102 8.42 -15.92 14.19
CA SER A 102 9.32 -16.90 13.59
C SER A 102 10.65 -16.29 13.09
N GLY A 103 10.76 -14.96 13.02
CA GLY A 103 11.93 -14.26 12.52
C GLY A 103 12.02 -14.21 10.99
N HIS A 104 11.01 -14.68 10.24
CA HIS A 104 10.98 -14.54 8.79
C HIS A 104 10.87 -13.07 8.38
N LEU A 105 9.99 -12.29 9.05
CA LEU A 105 9.93 -10.85 8.92
C LEU A 105 10.66 -10.17 10.08
N ALA A 106 11.39 -9.11 9.78
CA ALA A 106 12.07 -8.29 10.79
C ALA A 106 11.08 -7.44 11.59
N GLY A 107 9.94 -7.09 11.02
CA GLY A 107 8.91 -6.28 11.67
C GLY A 107 7.92 -5.65 10.68
N ALA A 108 7.10 -4.74 11.20
CA ALA A 108 6.14 -3.99 10.38
C ALA A 108 5.89 -2.58 10.91
N THR A 109 5.51 -1.68 9.99
CA THR A 109 4.89 -0.39 10.29
C THR A 109 3.46 -0.40 9.77
N LEU A 110 2.50 -0.22 10.65
CA LEU A 110 1.07 -0.30 10.35
C LEU A 110 0.40 1.03 10.71
N ASP A 111 -0.14 1.69 9.69
CA ASP A 111 -0.91 2.94 9.85
C ASP A 111 -2.42 2.69 9.80
N VAL A 112 -2.82 1.48 9.41
CA VAL A 112 -4.21 1.09 9.18
C VAL A 112 -4.49 -0.31 9.75
N PHE A 113 -5.73 -0.53 10.23
CA PHE A 113 -6.13 -1.74 10.94
C PHE A 113 -7.47 -2.26 10.45
N ARG A 114 -7.76 -3.54 10.70
CA ARG A 114 -9.06 -4.14 10.36
C ARG A 114 -10.21 -3.50 11.12
N THR A 115 -9.95 -3.14 12.39
CA THR A 115 -10.86 -2.37 13.25
C THR A 115 -10.16 -1.08 13.66
N GLU A 116 -10.79 0.04 13.36
CA GLU A 116 -10.30 1.37 13.71
C GLU A 116 -11.35 2.13 14.55
N PRO A 117 -10.93 2.73 15.68
CA PRO A 117 -9.61 2.75 16.28
C PRO A 117 -9.12 1.35 16.69
N LEU A 118 -7.80 1.11 16.62
CA LEU A 118 -7.20 -0.16 17.06
C LEU A 118 -7.55 -0.42 18.53
N PRO A 119 -8.17 -1.58 18.89
CA PRO A 119 -8.54 -1.88 20.25
C PRO A 119 -7.35 -1.79 21.22
N VAL A 120 -7.58 -1.30 22.43
CA VAL A 120 -6.53 -1.07 23.45
C VAL A 120 -5.77 -2.37 23.79
N GLU A 121 -6.49 -3.50 23.76
CA GLU A 121 -5.91 -4.82 24.08
C GLU A 121 -5.19 -5.49 22.88
N HIS A 122 -5.18 -4.84 21.72
CA HIS A 122 -4.62 -5.44 20.51
C HIS A 122 -3.11 -5.73 20.67
N PRO A 123 -2.63 -6.94 20.27
CA PRO A 123 -1.25 -7.34 20.47
C PRO A 123 -0.22 -6.44 19.79
N PHE A 124 -0.59 -5.73 18.73
CA PHE A 124 0.30 -4.81 18.03
C PHE A 124 0.85 -3.69 18.92
N TRP A 125 0.08 -3.22 19.90
CA TRP A 125 0.53 -2.18 20.83
C TRP A 125 1.76 -2.57 21.65
N ARG A 126 1.91 -3.86 21.96
CA ARG A 126 2.98 -4.39 22.84
C ARG A 126 4.08 -5.11 22.07
N HIS A 127 3.90 -5.29 20.76
CA HIS A 127 4.87 -6.07 19.99
C HIS A 127 6.11 -5.23 19.66
N PRO A 128 7.34 -5.63 20.09
CA PRO A 128 8.54 -4.78 19.99
C PRO A 128 9.03 -4.53 18.56
N LYS A 129 8.56 -5.32 17.59
CA LYS A 129 8.93 -5.20 16.17
C LYS A 129 7.81 -4.59 15.30
N ILE A 130 6.72 -4.10 15.92
CA ILE A 130 5.61 -3.45 15.19
C ILE A 130 5.52 -2.00 15.61
N THR A 131 5.57 -1.12 14.64
CA THR A 131 5.30 0.31 14.82
C THR A 131 3.86 0.58 14.40
N VAL A 132 3.08 1.22 15.28
CA VAL A 132 1.69 1.62 15.05
C VAL A 132 1.61 3.13 14.89
N THR A 133 0.92 3.60 13.85
CA THR A 133 0.55 5.00 13.68
C THR A 133 -0.97 5.13 13.45
N PRO A 134 -1.61 6.25 13.87
CA PRO A 134 -3.07 6.32 13.95
C PRO A 134 -3.71 6.82 12.64
N HIS A 135 -3.49 6.12 11.53
CA HIS A 135 -4.04 6.41 10.19
C HIS A 135 -3.72 7.85 9.73
N THR A 136 -2.45 8.21 9.82
CA THR A 136 -1.96 9.59 9.55
C THR A 136 -0.90 9.68 8.47
N SER A 137 -0.56 8.57 7.82
CA SER A 137 0.51 8.52 6.80
C SER A 137 0.22 9.36 5.55
N ALA A 138 -1.07 9.69 5.30
CA ALA A 138 -1.48 10.57 4.20
C ALA A 138 -2.46 11.63 4.71
N ARG A 139 -1.94 12.75 5.19
CA ARG A 139 -2.78 13.86 5.64
C ARG A 139 -3.36 14.60 4.44
N THR A 140 -4.68 14.75 4.40
CA THR A 140 -5.37 15.57 3.42
C THR A 140 -5.09 17.06 3.66
N LEU A 141 -4.51 17.73 2.67
CA LEU A 141 -4.29 19.17 2.70
C LEU A 141 -5.59 19.88 2.32
N ARG A 142 -6.21 20.54 3.29
CA ARG A 142 -7.56 21.10 3.16
C ARG A 142 -7.68 22.09 2.00
N GLU A 143 -6.77 23.03 1.89
CA GLU A 143 -6.83 24.07 0.85
C GLU A 143 -6.65 23.49 -0.54
N GLU A 144 -5.70 22.58 -0.71
CA GLU A 144 -5.47 21.90 -2.00
C GLU A 144 -6.67 21.03 -2.39
N SER A 145 -7.30 20.36 -1.42
CA SER A 145 -8.50 19.55 -1.69
C SER A 145 -9.67 20.40 -2.11
N ILE A 146 -9.90 21.55 -1.47
CA ILE A 146 -10.94 22.50 -1.86
C ILE A 146 -10.68 23.02 -3.27
N ALA A 147 -9.45 23.45 -3.56
CA ALA A 147 -9.09 23.94 -4.89
C ALA A 147 -9.31 22.87 -5.98
N GLN A 148 -8.94 21.62 -5.72
CA GLN A 148 -9.19 20.51 -6.65
C GLN A 148 -10.68 20.24 -6.85
N ILE A 149 -11.50 20.27 -5.80
CA ILE A 149 -12.95 20.05 -5.88
C ILE A 149 -13.59 21.17 -6.70
N VAL A 150 -13.28 22.43 -6.39
CA VAL A 150 -13.79 23.60 -7.14
C VAL A 150 -13.38 23.49 -8.62
N GLY A 151 -12.12 23.19 -8.91
CA GLY A 151 -11.63 23.01 -10.27
C GLY A 151 -12.39 21.93 -11.04
N LYS A 152 -12.69 20.79 -10.41
CA LYS A 152 -13.48 19.71 -11.01
C LYS A 152 -14.93 20.11 -11.26
N ILE A 153 -15.56 20.81 -10.32
CA ILE A 153 -16.95 21.32 -10.50
C ILE A 153 -17.02 22.27 -11.69
N LEU A 154 -16.11 23.23 -11.77
CA LEU A 154 -16.07 24.18 -12.89
C LEU A 154 -15.80 23.49 -14.24
N ALA A 155 -14.93 22.49 -14.27
CA ALA A 155 -14.66 21.69 -15.47
C ALA A 155 -15.92 20.94 -15.92
N LEU A 156 -16.64 20.29 -14.98
CA LEU A 156 -17.91 19.61 -15.29
C LEU A 156 -18.99 20.57 -15.81
N GLN A 157 -19.10 21.77 -15.24
CA GLN A 157 -20.04 22.81 -15.73
C GLN A 157 -19.73 23.24 -17.17
N ARG A 158 -18.46 23.17 -17.59
CA ARG A 158 -18.05 23.46 -18.98
C ARG A 158 -18.12 22.23 -19.91
N GLY A 159 -18.59 21.09 -19.42
CA GLY A 159 -18.62 19.82 -20.18
C GLY A 159 -17.25 19.19 -20.40
N GLU A 160 -16.24 19.57 -19.61
CA GLU A 160 -14.88 19.03 -19.69
C GLU A 160 -14.74 17.72 -18.89
N ALA A 161 -13.90 16.82 -19.37
CA ALA A 161 -13.60 15.58 -18.66
C ALA A 161 -12.76 15.86 -17.40
N ILE A 162 -13.12 15.21 -16.28
CA ILE A 162 -12.36 15.29 -15.04
C ILE A 162 -11.56 14.01 -14.78
N ARG A 163 -10.42 14.14 -14.11
CA ARG A 163 -9.59 13.00 -13.69
C ARG A 163 -10.06 12.47 -12.34
N GLY A 164 -9.83 11.17 -12.10
CA GLY A 164 -10.11 10.53 -10.81
C GLY A 164 -11.59 10.27 -10.57
N VAL A 165 -12.34 10.01 -11.64
CA VAL A 165 -13.69 9.44 -11.53
C VAL A 165 -13.55 8.00 -11.10
N VAL A 166 -14.30 7.62 -10.07
CA VAL A 166 -14.34 6.23 -9.58
C VAL A 166 -15.11 5.38 -10.59
N ASP A 167 -14.48 4.31 -11.01
CA ASP A 167 -15.15 3.27 -11.78
C ASP A 167 -15.88 2.32 -10.81
N HIS A 168 -17.20 2.38 -10.79
CA HIS A 168 -18.01 1.57 -9.87
C HIS A 168 -17.85 0.06 -10.06
N GLN A 169 -17.48 -0.41 -11.25
CA GLN A 169 -17.21 -1.83 -11.49
C GLN A 169 -15.87 -2.26 -10.91
N ARG A 170 -14.91 -1.35 -10.84
CA ARG A 170 -13.56 -1.59 -10.32
C ARG A 170 -13.42 -1.27 -8.83
N GLY A 171 -14.34 -0.47 -8.27
CA GLY A 171 -14.31 -0.07 -6.87
C GLY A 171 -13.32 1.06 -6.54
N TYR A 172 -12.64 1.63 -7.53
CA TYR A 172 -11.69 2.75 -7.35
C TYR A 172 -11.49 3.55 -8.64
#